data_3466cf6284c85e3fa8b9ff3e5f3e37a3
#
_entry.id   3466cf6284c85e3fa8b9ff3e5f3e37a3
#
_cell.length_a   1.000
_cell.length_b   1.000
_cell.length_c   1.000
_cell.angle_alpha   90.00
_cell.angle_beta   90.00
_cell.angle_gamma   90.00
#
_symmetry.space_group_name_H-M   'P 1'
#
loop_
_entity.id
_entity.type
_entity.pdbx_description
1 polymer ?
#
loop_
_entity_poly.entity_id
_entity_poly.type
_entity_poly.pdbx_seq_one_letter_code
_entity_poly.pdbx_strand_id
1 'polypeptide(L)'
;MHLKRDGLKGARIGIPRAFYFDKATVPGEKEPRGGLNEAQAKAMAEAIEVLKKEGAIIVDPADIPSVVDTDAANNFLAWGTCSGTDGAKGKDANCSVVLKYGMKRDFNAWLDTLEDSGPVSTLAELRAWNLAHQNRGAIKYGQANL
;
A
#
# COMPACT_ATOMS: atom_id res chain seq x y z
N MET A 1 1.89 20.67 22.41
CA MET A 1 1.29 19.36 22.63
C MET A 1 -0.22 19.52 22.49
N HIS A 2 -0.85 18.81 21.54
CA HIS A 2 -2.28 19.02 21.20
C HIS A 2 -3.20 17.93 21.75
N LEU A 3 -2.73 17.13 22.72
CA LEU A 3 -3.54 16.09 23.34
C LEU A 3 -4.52 16.71 24.34
N LYS A 4 -5.82 16.50 24.13
CA LYS A 4 -6.90 16.88 25.03
C LYS A 4 -7.48 15.62 25.64
N ARG A 5 -7.81 15.66 26.97
CA ARG A 5 -8.40 14.51 27.69
C ARG A 5 -9.78 14.13 27.17
N ASP A 6 -10.51 15.08 26.59
CA ASP A 6 -11.86 14.93 26.03
C ASP A 6 -11.88 14.94 24.51
N GLY A 7 -10.74 14.69 23.85
CA GLY A 7 -10.59 14.78 22.41
C GLY A 7 -11.48 13.84 21.59
N LEU A 8 -11.95 12.76 22.19
CA LEU A 8 -12.89 11.82 21.55
C LEU A 8 -14.35 12.21 21.70
N LYS A 9 -14.69 13.08 22.65
CA LYS A 9 -16.08 13.48 22.88
C LYS A 9 -16.68 14.20 21.67
N GLY A 10 -17.69 13.58 21.08
CA GLY A 10 -18.35 14.07 19.86
C GLY A 10 -17.55 13.87 18.56
N ALA A 11 -16.35 13.31 18.62
CA ALA A 11 -15.58 12.97 17.43
C ALA A 11 -16.32 11.89 16.60
N ARG A 12 -16.49 12.12 15.31
CA ARG A 12 -17.08 11.14 14.38
C ARG A 12 -15.98 10.25 13.82
N ILE A 13 -16.09 8.94 14.08
CA ILE A 13 -15.10 7.94 13.65
C ILE A 13 -15.79 6.96 12.72
N GLY A 14 -15.34 6.89 11.48
CA GLY A 14 -15.80 5.92 10.48
C GLY A 14 -15.09 4.58 10.62
N ILE A 15 -15.84 3.49 10.50
CA ILE A 15 -15.31 2.12 10.47
C ILE A 15 -15.46 1.60 9.05
N PRO A 16 -14.37 1.53 8.25
CA PRO A 16 -14.42 0.96 6.91
C PRO A 16 -14.49 -0.57 7.02
N ARG A 17 -15.67 -1.15 6.81
CA ARG A 17 -15.87 -2.60 6.93
C ARG A 17 -15.24 -3.36 5.79
N ALA A 18 -15.59 -3.01 4.57
CA ALA A 18 -15.17 -3.74 3.38
C ALA A 18 -13.65 -3.80 3.27
N PHE A 19 -13.10 -5.00 3.10
CA PHE A 19 -11.69 -5.35 3.01
C PHE A 19 -10.90 -5.23 4.33
N TYR A 20 -11.16 -4.22 5.16
CA TYR A 20 -10.38 -3.97 6.38
C TYR A 20 -10.86 -4.82 7.56
N PHE A 21 -12.16 -5.01 7.71
CA PHE A 21 -12.76 -5.84 8.76
C PHE A 21 -13.37 -7.10 8.17
N ASP A 22 -14.10 -6.95 7.08
CA ASP A 22 -14.81 -8.03 6.39
C ASP A 22 -14.09 -8.34 5.07
N LYS A 23 -14.11 -9.60 4.64
CA LYS A 23 -13.59 -9.94 3.32
C LYS A 23 -14.39 -9.25 2.24
N ALA A 24 -13.70 -8.77 1.20
CA ALA A 24 -14.31 -8.14 0.03
C ALA A 24 -13.89 -8.85 -1.25
N THR A 25 -14.84 -9.03 -2.17
CA THR A 25 -14.55 -9.51 -3.52
C THR A 25 -14.10 -8.35 -4.38
N VAL A 26 -12.86 -8.42 -4.84
CA VAL A 26 -12.28 -7.39 -5.72
C VAL A 26 -12.69 -7.66 -7.16
N PRO A 27 -13.04 -6.64 -7.95
CA PRO A 27 -13.38 -6.83 -9.35
C PRO A 27 -12.31 -7.61 -10.12
N GLY A 28 -12.72 -8.70 -10.79
CA GLY A 28 -11.83 -9.60 -11.52
C GLY A 28 -11.24 -10.74 -10.69
N GLU A 29 -11.40 -10.76 -9.38
CA GLU A 29 -10.97 -11.85 -8.51
C GLU A 29 -12.15 -12.81 -8.20
N LYS A 30 -11.85 -14.10 -8.04
CA LYS A 30 -12.86 -15.12 -7.72
C LYS A 30 -13.08 -15.24 -6.21
N GLU A 31 -12.01 -15.11 -5.44
CA GLU A 31 -12.03 -15.32 -4.00
C GLU A 31 -11.98 -13.99 -3.25
N PRO A 32 -12.83 -13.82 -2.24
CA PRO A 32 -12.79 -12.64 -1.41
C PRO A 32 -11.51 -12.62 -0.57
N ARG A 33 -10.91 -11.45 -0.44
CA ARG A 33 -9.67 -11.25 0.34
C ARG A 33 -9.79 -10.12 1.36
N GLY A 34 -8.75 -9.94 2.17
CA GLY A 34 -8.77 -9.02 3.30
C GLY A 34 -9.52 -9.60 4.50
N GLY A 35 -10.08 -8.73 5.31
CA GLY A 35 -10.78 -9.07 6.53
C GLY A 35 -9.87 -9.39 7.71
N LEU A 36 -10.44 -9.38 8.89
CA LEU A 36 -9.79 -9.72 10.15
C LEU A 36 -9.99 -11.20 10.48
N ASN A 37 -9.01 -11.81 11.13
CA ASN A 37 -9.24 -13.08 11.81
C ASN A 37 -10.01 -12.87 13.12
N GLU A 38 -10.46 -13.95 13.75
CA GLU A 38 -11.30 -13.88 14.97
C GLU A 38 -10.64 -13.09 16.12
N ALA A 39 -9.34 -13.30 16.35
CA ALA A 39 -8.63 -12.61 17.41
C ALA A 39 -8.51 -11.09 17.12
N GLN A 40 -8.23 -10.74 15.87
CA GLN A 40 -8.18 -9.34 15.42
C GLN A 40 -9.56 -8.69 15.49
N ALA A 41 -10.62 -9.40 15.04
CA ALA A 41 -11.99 -8.91 15.08
C ALA A 41 -12.44 -8.63 16.52
N LYS A 42 -12.11 -9.53 17.46
CA LYS A 42 -12.39 -9.33 18.88
C LYS A 42 -11.68 -8.09 19.43
N ALA A 43 -10.38 -7.96 19.19
CA ALA A 43 -9.60 -6.80 19.65
C ALA A 43 -10.12 -5.48 19.09
N MET A 44 -10.51 -5.47 17.81
CA MET A 44 -11.07 -4.27 17.17
C MET A 44 -12.47 -3.93 17.70
N ALA A 45 -13.31 -4.94 17.99
CA ALA A 45 -14.60 -4.72 18.60
C ALA A 45 -14.45 -4.07 20.00
N GLU A 46 -13.55 -4.60 20.82
CA GLU A 46 -13.24 -4.02 22.14
C GLU A 46 -12.72 -2.58 22.02
N ALA A 47 -11.85 -2.30 21.05
CA ALA A 47 -11.35 -0.94 20.80
C ALA A 47 -12.48 0.02 20.39
N ILE A 48 -13.42 -0.40 19.55
CA ILE A 48 -14.59 0.40 19.15
C ILE A 48 -15.46 0.71 20.37
N GLU A 49 -15.68 -0.25 21.27
CA GLU A 49 -16.44 -0.01 22.49
C GLU A 49 -15.74 1.01 23.42
N VAL A 50 -14.40 0.98 23.49
CA VAL A 50 -13.65 2.01 24.23
C VAL A 50 -13.87 3.39 23.61
N LEU A 51 -13.79 3.51 22.27
CA LEU A 51 -14.03 4.78 21.59
C LEU A 51 -15.45 5.33 21.87
N LYS A 52 -16.47 4.48 21.86
CA LYS A 52 -17.85 4.84 22.20
C LYS A 52 -17.94 5.32 23.65
N LYS A 53 -17.32 4.60 24.58
CA LYS A 53 -17.30 4.94 26.00
C LYS A 53 -16.65 6.29 26.27
N GLU A 54 -15.61 6.62 25.50
CA GLU A 54 -14.93 7.92 25.57
C GLU A 54 -15.66 9.04 24.80
N GLY A 55 -16.86 8.76 24.31
CA GLY A 55 -17.78 9.75 23.73
C GLY A 55 -17.66 9.96 22.23
N ALA A 56 -16.97 9.07 21.51
CA ALA A 56 -16.94 9.11 20.06
C ALA A 56 -18.28 8.63 19.45
N ILE A 57 -18.64 9.23 18.33
CA ILE A 57 -19.76 8.82 17.49
C ILE A 57 -19.24 7.89 16.41
N ILE A 58 -19.56 6.61 16.50
CA ILE A 58 -19.12 5.63 15.52
C ILE A 58 -20.08 5.62 14.33
N VAL A 59 -19.53 5.75 13.12
CA VAL A 59 -20.22 5.58 11.85
C VAL A 59 -19.78 4.23 11.26
N ASP A 60 -20.68 3.27 11.26
CA ASP A 60 -20.38 1.88 10.91
C ASP A 60 -21.55 1.27 10.09
N PRO A 61 -21.35 0.87 8.84
CA PRO A 61 -20.10 1.01 8.09
C PRO A 61 -19.81 2.43 7.59
N ALA A 62 -18.53 2.72 7.33
CA ALA A 62 -18.07 3.90 6.62
C ALA A 62 -17.06 3.47 5.55
N ASP A 63 -17.53 2.68 4.62
CA ASP A 63 -16.67 2.10 3.58
C ASP A 63 -16.11 3.17 2.65
N ILE A 64 -14.87 2.90 2.21
CA ILE A 64 -14.14 3.79 1.30
C ILE A 64 -14.69 3.55 -0.12
N PRO A 65 -15.24 4.56 -0.81
CA PRO A 65 -15.86 4.35 -2.11
C PRO A 65 -14.99 3.62 -3.13
N SER A 66 -13.70 3.96 -3.21
CA SER A 66 -12.76 3.29 -4.11
C SER A 66 -12.37 1.85 -3.70
N VAL A 67 -12.79 1.39 -2.53
CA VAL A 67 -12.60 -0.01 -2.09
C VAL A 67 -13.80 -0.87 -2.44
N VAL A 68 -14.99 -0.26 -2.49
CA VAL A 68 -16.25 -0.97 -2.76
C VAL A 68 -16.77 -0.76 -4.19
N ASP A 69 -16.04 -0.02 -5.03
CA ASP A 69 -16.42 0.21 -6.41
C ASP A 69 -16.41 -1.12 -7.19
N THR A 70 -17.45 -1.36 -7.96
CA THR A 70 -17.60 -2.57 -8.77
C THR A 70 -16.87 -2.48 -10.11
N ASP A 71 -16.48 -1.29 -10.53
CA ASP A 71 -15.64 -1.07 -11.70
C ASP A 71 -14.16 -1.21 -11.33
N ALA A 72 -13.46 -2.15 -11.96
CA ALA A 72 -12.04 -2.39 -11.72
C ALA A 72 -11.17 -1.14 -11.96
N ALA A 73 -11.58 -0.26 -12.88
CA ALA A 73 -10.85 0.97 -13.17
C ALA A 73 -10.90 1.99 -12.01
N ASN A 74 -11.94 1.93 -11.18
CA ASN A 74 -12.16 2.82 -10.05
C ASN A 74 -11.84 2.15 -8.71
N ASN A 75 -11.72 0.81 -8.69
CA ASN A 75 -11.46 0.07 -7.46
C ASN A 75 -9.97 0.04 -7.14
N PHE A 76 -9.60 0.70 -6.04
CA PHE A 76 -8.22 0.77 -5.57
C PHE A 76 -7.58 -0.60 -5.35
N LEU A 77 -8.36 -1.60 -4.92
CA LEU A 77 -7.85 -2.95 -4.64
C LEU A 77 -7.57 -3.75 -5.91
N ALA A 78 -8.20 -3.41 -7.03
CA ALA A 78 -7.93 -4.02 -8.33
C ALA A 78 -6.62 -3.52 -8.96
N TRP A 79 -6.08 -2.41 -8.45
CA TRP A 79 -4.85 -1.82 -8.96
C TRP A 79 -3.62 -2.42 -8.29
N GLY A 80 -2.77 -3.04 -9.09
CA GLY A 80 -1.43 -3.46 -8.68
C GLY A 80 -0.42 -2.33 -8.76
N THR A 81 0.79 -2.59 -8.26
CA THR A 81 1.95 -1.76 -8.56
C THR A 81 2.43 -2.09 -9.96
N CYS A 82 2.63 -1.08 -10.82
CA CYS A 82 3.30 -1.28 -12.10
C CYS A 82 4.71 -1.79 -11.84
N SER A 83 5.02 -2.94 -12.38
CA SER A 83 6.33 -3.59 -12.27
C SER A 83 6.94 -3.83 -13.65
N GLY A 84 8.23 -4.07 -13.69
CA GLY A 84 8.96 -4.31 -14.92
C GLY A 84 9.54 -3.06 -15.55
N THR A 85 10.33 -3.29 -16.56
CA THR A 85 11.08 -2.24 -17.25
C THR A 85 10.29 -1.69 -18.41
N ASP A 86 10.30 -0.46 -18.56
CA ASP A 86 10.32 0.47 -19.69
C ASP A 86 9.48 0.21 -20.93
N GLY A 87 8.95 -0.98 -21.16
CA GLY A 87 8.18 -1.28 -22.37
C GLY A 87 6.94 -0.42 -22.50
N ALA A 88 6.28 -0.15 -21.40
CA ALA A 88 5.03 0.60 -21.39
C ALA A 88 5.24 2.13 -21.50
N LYS A 89 6.39 2.68 -21.09
CA LYS A 89 6.71 4.11 -21.16
C LYS A 89 5.58 5.03 -20.66
N GLY A 90 5.02 4.71 -19.50
CA GLY A 90 3.89 5.43 -18.93
C GLY A 90 2.51 5.05 -19.49
N LYS A 91 2.42 4.03 -20.34
CA LYS A 91 1.16 3.48 -20.87
C LYS A 91 0.73 2.22 -20.10
N ASP A 92 1.25 2.05 -18.90
CA ASP A 92 0.84 0.96 -18.03
C ASP A 92 -0.68 1.07 -17.75
N ALA A 93 -1.42 -0.01 -17.99
CA ALA A 93 -2.85 -0.08 -17.75
C ALA A 93 -3.12 -0.87 -16.46
N ASN A 94 -4.14 -0.43 -15.72
CA ASN A 94 -4.64 -1.11 -14.50
C ASN A 94 -3.59 -1.32 -13.40
N CYS A 95 -2.64 -0.42 -13.30
CA CYS A 95 -1.65 -0.41 -12.22
C CYS A 95 -1.20 1.01 -11.89
N SER A 96 -0.67 1.23 -10.69
CA SER A 96 -0.17 2.52 -10.25
C SER A 96 1.29 2.74 -10.67
N VAL A 97 1.53 3.78 -11.45
CA VAL A 97 2.88 4.22 -11.85
C VAL A 97 3.58 5.07 -10.80
N VAL A 98 2.85 5.49 -9.76
CA VAL A 98 3.36 6.43 -8.72
C VAL A 98 4.59 5.85 -8.02
N LEU A 99 4.52 4.58 -7.60
CA LEU A 99 5.65 3.90 -6.94
C LEU A 99 6.83 3.70 -7.90
N LYS A 100 6.55 3.34 -9.15
CA LYS A 100 7.57 3.14 -10.19
C LYS A 100 8.35 4.43 -10.45
N TYR A 101 7.63 5.54 -10.63
CA TYR A 101 8.24 6.85 -10.84
C TYR A 101 8.96 7.37 -9.61
N GLY A 102 8.30 7.31 -8.45
CA GLY A 102 8.86 7.74 -7.18
C GLY A 102 10.12 6.96 -6.81
N MET A 103 10.10 5.64 -6.95
CA MET A 103 11.26 4.79 -6.68
C MET A 103 12.48 5.22 -7.50
N LYS A 104 12.32 5.41 -8.81
CA LYS A 104 13.43 5.85 -9.67
C LYS A 104 13.98 7.21 -9.26
N ARG A 105 13.09 8.18 -9.03
CA ARG A 105 13.46 9.55 -8.66
C ARG A 105 14.20 9.59 -7.33
N ASP A 106 13.56 9.02 -6.31
CA ASP A 106 14.01 9.18 -4.93
C ASP A 106 15.23 8.31 -4.64
N PHE A 107 15.31 7.14 -5.25
CA PHE A 107 16.46 6.25 -5.12
C PHE A 107 17.70 6.84 -5.81
N ASN A 108 17.56 7.44 -7.00
CA ASN A 108 18.66 8.14 -7.65
C ASN A 108 19.13 9.33 -6.81
N ALA A 109 18.18 10.15 -6.31
CA ALA A 109 18.53 11.27 -5.44
C ALA A 109 19.23 10.82 -4.16
N TRP A 110 18.84 9.67 -3.59
CA TRP A 110 19.54 9.09 -2.44
C TRP A 110 20.95 8.62 -2.81
N LEU A 111 21.13 7.94 -3.94
CA LEU A 111 22.46 7.51 -4.40
C LEU A 111 23.39 8.71 -4.61
N ASP A 112 22.88 9.82 -5.17
CA ASP A 112 23.65 11.06 -5.34
C ASP A 112 24.20 11.59 -4.00
N THR A 113 23.50 11.38 -2.87
CA THR A 113 24.00 11.77 -1.54
C THR A 113 25.17 10.94 -1.04
N LEU A 114 25.41 9.79 -1.63
CA LEU A 114 26.53 8.91 -1.26
C LEU A 114 27.83 9.30 -1.99
N GLU A 115 27.74 10.29 -2.88
CA GLU A 115 28.86 10.70 -3.74
C GLU A 115 29.47 9.47 -4.45
N ASP A 116 30.77 9.44 -4.66
CA ASP A 116 31.47 8.32 -5.30
C ASP A 116 31.77 7.14 -4.34
N SER A 117 31.06 7.04 -3.22
CA SER A 117 31.32 6.02 -2.19
C SER A 117 30.84 4.62 -2.56
N GLY A 118 30.06 4.46 -3.63
CA GLY A 118 29.46 3.19 -4.03
C GLY A 118 29.84 2.75 -5.45
N PRO A 119 29.62 1.47 -5.79
CA PRO A 119 29.91 0.94 -7.12
C PRO A 119 28.89 1.34 -8.18
N VAL A 120 27.80 2.04 -7.81
CA VAL A 120 26.71 2.46 -8.68
C VAL A 120 26.18 3.81 -8.23
N SER A 121 25.79 4.65 -9.19
CA SER A 121 25.28 6.01 -8.96
C SER A 121 23.80 6.16 -9.37
N THR A 122 23.24 5.16 -10.03
CA THR A 122 21.84 5.18 -10.49
C THR A 122 21.15 3.84 -10.29
N LEU A 123 19.82 3.86 -10.23
CA LEU A 123 19.00 2.65 -10.21
C LEU A 123 19.24 1.77 -11.45
N ALA A 124 19.50 2.38 -12.60
CA ALA A 124 19.81 1.65 -13.83
C ALA A 124 21.14 0.90 -13.72
N GLU A 125 22.16 1.55 -13.16
CA GLU A 125 23.45 0.91 -12.89
C GLU A 125 23.34 -0.19 -11.84
N LEU A 126 22.56 0.02 -10.76
CA LEU A 126 22.30 -1.02 -9.77
C LEU A 126 21.66 -2.25 -10.42
N ARG A 127 20.69 -2.08 -11.30
CA ARG A 127 20.05 -3.18 -12.03
C ARG A 127 21.03 -3.93 -12.92
N ALA A 128 21.88 -3.21 -13.64
CA ALA A 128 22.94 -3.80 -14.46
C ALA A 128 23.97 -4.54 -13.60
N TRP A 129 24.38 -3.95 -12.50
CA TRP A 129 25.30 -4.57 -11.53
C TRP A 129 24.72 -5.85 -10.96
N ASN A 130 23.47 -5.86 -10.56
CA ASN A 130 22.76 -7.03 -10.05
C ASN A 130 22.74 -8.17 -11.08
N LEU A 131 22.47 -7.88 -12.34
CA LEU A 131 22.49 -8.87 -13.42
C LEU A 131 23.90 -9.46 -13.61
N ALA A 132 24.93 -8.62 -13.57
CA ALA A 132 26.31 -9.06 -13.71
C ALA A 132 26.78 -9.94 -12.53
N HIS A 133 26.15 -9.84 -11.36
CA HIS A 133 26.52 -10.56 -10.14
C HIS A 133 25.47 -11.58 -9.68
N GLN A 134 24.50 -11.94 -10.53
CA GLN A 134 23.42 -12.87 -10.16
C GLN A 134 23.95 -14.26 -9.72
N ASN A 135 25.06 -14.70 -10.27
CA ASN A 135 25.74 -15.94 -9.86
C ASN A 135 26.30 -15.89 -8.43
N ARG A 136 26.44 -14.70 -7.85
CA ARG A 136 26.80 -14.47 -6.45
C ARG A 136 25.57 -14.26 -5.54
N GLY A 137 24.37 -14.46 -6.06
CA GLY A 137 23.13 -14.33 -5.32
C GLY A 137 22.56 -12.91 -5.23
N ALA A 138 23.05 -11.97 -6.03
CA ALA A 138 22.60 -10.56 -5.99
C ALA A 138 21.08 -10.39 -6.22
N ILE A 139 20.46 -11.25 -7.04
CA ILE A 139 19.04 -11.21 -7.37
C ILE A 139 18.31 -12.52 -7.07
N LYS A 140 18.51 -13.04 -5.86
CA LYS A 140 17.94 -14.32 -5.42
C LYS A 140 16.42 -14.44 -5.72
N TYR A 141 15.67 -13.37 -5.62
CA TYR A 141 14.22 -13.33 -5.83
C TYR A 141 13.81 -12.56 -7.10
N GLY A 142 14.75 -12.33 -8.01
CA GLY A 142 14.54 -11.47 -9.17
C GLY A 142 14.57 -9.98 -8.82
N GLN A 143 14.29 -9.13 -9.81
CA GLN A 143 14.26 -7.66 -9.62
C GLN A 143 13.14 -6.99 -10.45
N ALA A 144 11.98 -7.65 -10.53
CA ALA A 144 10.86 -7.14 -11.32
C ALA A 144 10.29 -5.81 -10.79
N ASN A 145 10.53 -5.50 -9.52
CA ASN A 145 10.04 -4.29 -8.86
C ASN A 145 11.09 -3.16 -8.76
N LEU A 146 12.24 -3.33 -9.41
CA LEU A 146 13.29 -2.30 -9.48
C LEU A 146 13.28 -1.56 -10.81
#